data_27dd812b34205edbf34c71d484d9d7ac
#
_entry.id   27dd812b34205edbf34c71d484d9d7ac
#
_cell.length_a   1.000
_cell.length_b   1.000
_cell.length_c   1.000
_cell.angle_alpha   90.00
_cell.angle_beta   90.00
_cell.angle_gamma   90.00
#
_symmetry.space_group_name_H-M   'P 1'
#
loop_
_entity.id
_entity.type
_entity.pdbx_description
1 polymer ?
#
loop_
_entity_poly.entity_id
_entity_poly.type
_entity_poly.pdbx_seq_one_letter_code
_entity_poly.pdbx_strand_id
1 'polypeptide(L)'
;MVQQKALHGPQSFSEILFSLRFIVCQFLGEGAATWDEFKKTSGVVLTTDYSGIGSAEIACAFIVEALRHLGHLSTTQAASFVLCWRACELVGSCRSVLADHHDAFAPKHIMGDLLDRLPACVKTSLSSLYKKHLNAFTKAWAHAAGAKKGNKSLQSSESSKGAKAKAKSKAKAKAKTAHAQPRKKASPGPLRPNLSRADLVKTHGQASLQEAWAEVQKKAPIQTAHCFRCDGMCAVPPPSDVRANHRYINVSGNTCVPWSMLGSKFGWLHECTIVMLAWLWSLVKALPECIIEECTPRFDWEAFQDLLSKWYVVQSLVYSPCQMGIPVKRQRRYTICIRKDTLVFSIPWSITTMQDNFWRSLDITARVFFRAPKSYLKLV
;
A
#
# COMPACT_ATOMS: atom_id res chain seq x y z
N MET A 1 -33.43 3.32 -14.11
CA MET A 1 -32.46 3.44 -13.00
C MET A 1 -33.24 3.31 -11.70
N VAL A 2 -33.22 2.14 -11.09
CA VAL A 2 -33.78 1.95 -9.72
C VAL A 2 -32.76 2.59 -8.78
N GLN A 3 -33.13 3.68 -8.10
CA GLN A 3 -32.36 4.21 -6.99
C GLN A 3 -32.31 3.10 -5.91
N GLN A 4 -31.22 2.36 -5.84
CA GLN A 4 -30.95 1.50 -4.69
C GLN A 4 -30.91 2.42 -3.45
N LYS A 5 -31.90 2.27 -2.58
CA LYS A 5 -31.86 2.91 -1.27
C LYS A 5 -30.58 2.49 -0.58
N ALA A 6 -29.71 3.45 -0.26
CA ALA A 6 -28.54 3.19 0.54
C ALA A 6 -28.98 2.45 1.81
N LEU A 7 -28.40 1.28 2.02
CA LEU A 7 -28.65 0.52 3.24
C LEU A 7 -28.11 1.32 4.43
N HIS A 8 -28.88 1.37 5.51
CA HIS A 8 -28.47 2.06 6.72
C HIS A 8 -27.14 1.49 7.25
N GLY A 9 -26.25 2.37 7.66
CA GLY A 9 -25.01 2.01 8.34
C GLY A 9 -25.27 1.53 9.77
N PRO A 10 -24.28 0.96 10.43
CA PRO A 10 -24.38 0.51 11.81
C PRO A 10 -24.72 1.69 12.73
N GLN A 11 -25.65 1.48 13.66
CA GLN A 11 -26.14 2.49 14.60
C GLN A 11 -25.41 2.43 15.97
N SER A 12 -24.67 1.35 16.21
CA SER A 12 -23.95 1.11 17.47
C SER A 12 -22.61 0.44 17.23
N PHE A 13 -21.74 0.47 18.25
CA PHE A 13 -20.47 -0.27 18.19
C PHE A 13 -20.69 -1.77 18.03
N SER A 14 -21.71 -2.33 18.66
CA SER A 14 -22.08 -3.74 18.48
C SER A 14 -22.47 -4.03 17.05
N GLU A 15 -23.23 -3.14 16.41
CA GLU A 15 -23.61 -3.29 15.01
C GLU A 15 -22.41 -3.16 14.06
N ILE A 16 -21.40 -2.34 14.38
CA ILE A 16 -20.13 -2.30 13.63
C ILE A 16 -19.47 -3.68 13.68
N LEU A 17 -19.37 -4.29 14.86
CA LEU A 17 -18.81 -5.64 15.00
C LEU A 17 -19.65 -6.68 14.27
N PHE A 18 -20.97 -6.54 14.26
CA PHE A 18 -21.89 -7.44 13.57
C PHE A 18 -22.10 -7.09 12.08
N SER A 19 -21.65 -5.94 11.58
CA SER A 19 -21.78 -5.59 10.16
C SER A 19 -21.02 -6.57 9.25
N LEU A 20 -19.98 -7.22 9.76
CA LEU A 20 -19.29 -8.31 9.08
C LEU A 20 -20.20 -9.51 8.81
N ARG A 21 -21.20 -9.78 9.63
CA ARG A 21 -22.22 -10.83 9.38
C ARG A 21 -22.95 -10.55 8.08
N PHE A 22 -23.36 -9.29 7.87
CA PHE A 22 -24.06 -8.88 6.67
C PHE A 22 -23.16 -9.00 5.41
N ILE A 23 -21.90 -8.57 5.54
CA ILE A 23 -20.88 -8.70 4.48
C ILE A 23 -20.71 -10.17 4.10
N VAL A 24 -20.52 -11.03 5.11
CA VAL A 24 -20.36 -12.48 4.91
C VAL A 24 -21.64 -13.08 4.28
N CYS A 25 -22.83 -12.68 4.74
CA CYS A 25 -24.09 -13.14 4.14
C CYS A 25 -24.21 -12.80 2.65
N GLN A 26 -23.85 -11.59 2.25
CA GLN A 26 -23.90 -11.19 0.84
C GLN A 26 -22.94 -12.01 -0.03
N PHE A 27 -21.69 -12.19 0.44
CA PHE A 27 -20.74 -13.03 -0.27
C PHE A 27 -21.18 -14.49 -0.40
N LEU A 28 -21.79 -15.04 0.63
CA LEU A 28 -22.25 -16.43 0.65
C LEU A 28 -23.54 -16.63 -0.14
N GLY A 29 -24.43 -15.63 -0.17
CA GLY A 29 -25.69 -15.70 -0.91
C GLY A 29 -25.48 -15.79 -2.43
N GLU A 30 -24.44 -15.14 -2.96
CA GLU A 30 -24.11 -15.16 -4.39
C GLU A 30 -23.13 -16.27 -4.78
N GLY A 31 -22.47 -16.91 -3.81
CA GLY A 31 -21.40 -17.87 -4.00
C GLY A 31 -21.53 -19.18 -3.23
N ALA A 32 -22.75 -19.68 -3.00
CA ALA A 32 -22.98 -20.89 -2.19
C ALA A 32 -22.14 -22.11 -2.68
N ALA A 33 -21.98 -22.30 -3.98
CA ALA A 33 -21.14 -23.35 -4.54
C ALA A 33 -19.64 -23.19 -4.18
N THR A 34 -19.13 -21.97 -4.21
CA THR A 34 -17.75 -21.63 -3.82
C THR A 34 -17.51 -21.81 -2.33
N TRP A 35 -18.52 -21.59 -1.50
CA TRP A 35 -18.42 -21.81 -0.06
C TRP A 35 -18.35 -23.31 0.30
N ASP A 36 -19.11 -24.15 -0.39
CA ASP A 36 -19.06 -25.59 -0.15
C ASP A 36 -17.73 -26.21 -0.63
N GLU A 37 -17.12 -25.69 -1.67
CA GLU A 37 -15.73 -26.03 -2.02
C GLU A 37 -14.72 -25.52 -0.99
N PHE A 38 -14.91 -24.32 -0.47
CA PHE A 38 -14.05 -23.77 0.56
C PHE A 38 -14.10 -24.56 1.87
N LYS A 39 -15.28 -25.07 2.25
CA LYS A 39 -15.48 -25.97 3.41
C LYS A 39 -14.73 -27.31 3.27
N LYS A 40 -14.43 -27.75 2.06
CA LYS A 40 -13.64 -28.98 1.83
C LYS A 40 -12.18 -28.82 2.23
N THR A 41 -11.69 -27.57 2.38
CA THR A 41 -10.38 -27.28 2.96
C THR A 41 -10.48 -27.19 4.48
N SER A 42 -9.39 -27.50 5.17
CA SER A 42 -9.32 -27.43 6.66
C SER A 42 -9.34 -25.99 7.21
N GLY A 43 -9.45 -24.98 6.34
CA GLY A 43 -9.49 -23.57 6.72
C GLY A 43 -8.43 -22.71 6.05
N VAL A 44 -7.97 -21.68 6.78
CA VAL A 44 -7.02 -20.68 6.30
C VAL A 44 -5.77 -20.69 7.15
N VAL A 45 -4.59 -20.70 6.54
CA VAL A 45 -3.35 -20.33 7.20
C VAL A 45 -3.01 -18.87 6.85
N LEU A 46 -2.94 -18.04 7.89
CA LEU A 46 -2.68 -16.61 7.78
C LEU A 46 -1.22 -16.30 8.14
N THR A 47 -0.58 -15.49 7.30
CA THR A 47 0.64 -14.77 7.68
C THR A 47 0.44 -13.29 7.52
N THR A 48 1.03 -12.50 8.40
CA THR A 48 0.97 -11.05 8.32
C THR A 48 2.36 -10.43 8.28
N ASP A 49 2.49 -9.35 7.52
CA ASP A 49 3.72 -8.58 7.39
C ASP A 49 3.41 -7.10 7.60
N TYR A 50 4.29 -6.36 8.28
CA TYR A 50 3.98 -5.04 8.86
C TYR A 50 2.73 -5.11 9.74
N SER A 51 2.70 -6.10 10.61
CA SER A 51 1.49 -6.56 11.31
C SER A 51 0.91 -5.53 12.29
N GLY A 52 1.72 -4.55 12.70
CA GLY A 52 1.31 -3.59 13.73
C GLY A 52 0.93 -4.33 15.02
N ILE A 53 -0.26 -4.07 15.50
CA ILE A 53 -0.83 -4.71 16.72
C ILE A 53 -1.74 -5.91 16.41
N GLY A 54 -1.72 -6.44 15.18
CA GLY A 54 -2.50 -7.64 14.83
C GLY A 54 -3.90 -7.35 14.26
N SER A 55 -4.08 -6.25 13.54
CA SER A 55 -5.39 -5.88 12.99
C SER A 55 -5.95 -6.91 11.99
N ALA A 56 -5.09 -7.58 11.22
CA ALA A 56 -5.52 -8.62 10.28
C ALA A 56 -5.98 -9.89 11.01
N GLU A 57 -5.28 -10.29 12.07
CA GLU A 57 -5.63 -11.41 12.94
C GLU A 57 -7.00 -11.16 13.60
N ILE A 58 -7.21 -9.96 14.15
CA ILE A 58 -8.48 -9.54 14.75
C ILE A 58 -9.60 -9.54 13.71
N ALA A 59 -9.35 -9.04 12.49
CA ALA A 59 -10.34 -9.06 11.41
C ALA A 59 -10.74 -10.49 11.03
N CYS A 60 -9.79 -11.42 10.96
CA CYS A 60 -10.06 -12.84 10.74
C CYS A 60 -10.91 -13.44 11.87
N ALA A 61 -10.62 -13.07 13.14
CA ALA A 61 -11.44 -13.50 14.28
C ALA A 61 -12.91 -13.08 14.13
N PHE A 62 -13.17 -11.84 13.73
CA PHE A 62 -14.53 -11.36 13.51
C PHE A 62 -15.21 -12.07 12.33
N ILE A 63 -14.50 -12.37 11.25
CA ILE A 63 -15.04 -13.13 10.11
C ILE A 63 -15.46 -14.53 10.56
N VAL A 64 -14.58 -15.23 11.27
CA VAL A 64 -14.85 -16.58 11.78
C VAL A 64 -16.04 -16.59 12.73
N GLU A 65 -16.12 -15.62 13.64
CA GLU A 65 -17.26 -15.50 14.54
C GLU A 65 -18.57 -15.20 13.80
N ALA A 66 -18.53 -14.36 12.76
CA ALA A 66 -19.68 -14.13 11.89
C ALA A 66 -20.13 -15.42 11.18
N LEU A 67 -19.20 -16.19 10.63
CA LEU A 67 -19.48 -17.49 9.99
C LEU A 67 -20.10 -18.49 10.97
N ARG A 68 -19.61 -18.52 12.20
CA ARG A 68 -20.15 -19.36 13.28
C ARG A 68 -21.59 -18.96 13.62
N HIS A 69 -21.86 -17.66 13.82
CA HIS A 69 -23.20 -17.16 14.11
C HIS A 69 -24.20 -17.39 12.97
N LEU A 70 -23.74 -17.46 11.72
CA LEU A 70 -24.57 -17.77 10.56
C LEU A 70 -24.79 -19.27 10.36
N GLY A 71 -24.19 -20.11 11.22
CA GLY A 71 -24.32 -21.56 11.14
C GLY A 71 -23.46 -22.20 10.04
N HIS A 72 -22.54 -21.45 9.40
CA HIS A 72 -21.62 -21.97 8.41
C HIS A 72 -20.45 -22.75 9.00
N LEU A 73 -20.09 -22.47 10.24
CA LEU A 73 -19.09 -23.19 11.03
C LEU A 73 -19.69 -23.62 12.37
N SER A 74 -19.43 -24.85 12.77
CA SER A 74 -19.64 -25.28 14.16
C SER A 74 -18.62 -24.60 15.08
N THR A 75 -18.87 -24.63 16.38
CA THR A 75 -17.92 -24.07 17.36
C THR A 75 -16.54 -24.73 17.26
N THR A 76 -16.49 -26.05 17.07
CA THR A 76 -15.23 -26.77 16.89
C THR A 76 -14.49 -26.38 15.60
N GLN A 77 -15.21 -26.24 14.49
CA GLN A 77 -14.65 -25.77 13.23
C GLN A 77 -14.12 -24.33 13.33
N ALA A 78 -14.88 -23.43 13.96
CA ALA A 78 -14.49 -22.05 14.14
C ALA A 78 -13.17 -21.91 14.90
N ALA A 79 -12.96 -22.72 15.93
CA ALA A 79 -11.74 -22.70 16.74
C ALA A 79 -10.46 -23.07 15.97
N SER A 80 -10.59 -23.80 14.87
CA SER A 80 -9.43 -24.23 14.05
C SER A 80 -9.44 -23.69 12.62
N PHE A 81 -10.44 -22.88 12.25
CA PHE A 81 -10.65 -22.43 10.88
C PHE A 81 -9.55 -21.49 10.37
N VAL A 82 -9.01 -20.62 11.22
CA VAL A 82 -7.88 -19.77 10.89
C VAL A 82 -6.69 -20.11 11.78
N LEU A 83 -5.61 -20.49 11.15
CA LEU A 83 -4.32 -20.70 11.79
C LEU A 83 -3.44 -19.47 11.53
N CYS A 84 -3.31 -18.58 12.50
CA CYS A 84 -2.36 -17.46 12.44
C CYS A 84 -0.93 -18.01 12.60
N TRP A 85 -0.30 -18.28 11.47
CA TRP A 85 1.04 -18.89 11.47
C TRP A 85 2.11 -17.93 11.96
N ARG A 86 2.13 -16.71 11.37
CA ARG A 86 3.21 -15.76 11.61
C ARG A 86 2.74 -14.32 11.49
N ALA A 87 3.15 -13.49 12.45
CA ALA A 87 3.16 -12.04 12.34
C ALA A 87 4.61 -11.54 12.23
N CYS A 88 4.84 -10.51 11.42
CA CYS A 88 6.14 -9.89 11.26
C CYS A 88 6.02 -8.38 11.50
N GLU A 89 6.71 -7.88 12.54
CA GLU A 89 6.64 -6.49 12.98
C GLU A 89 7.98 -6.00 13.52
N LEU A 90 8.45 -4.87 13.00
CA LEU A 90 9.74 -4.30 13.38
C LEU A 90 9.70 -3.63 14.76
N VAL A 91 8.56 -2.98 15.10
CA VAL A 91 8.42 -2.18 16.32
C VAL A 91 8.21 -3.06 17.55
N GLY A 92 9.12 -2.98 18.53
CA GLY A 92 9.10 -3.82 19.72
C GLY A 92 7.82 -3.74 20.53
N SER A 93 7.27 -2.54 20.76
CA SER A 93 6.01 -2.37 21.47
C SER A 93 4.81 -3.02 20.76
N CYS A 94 4.78 -2.99 19.43
CA CYS A 94 3.76 -3.70 18.66
C CYS A 94 3.92 -5.22 18.78
N ARG A 95 5.17 -5.74 18.77
CA ARG A 95 5.43 -7.17 19.01
C ARG A 95 4.97 -7.63 20.41
N SER A 96 5.12 -6.76 21.42
CA SER A 96 4.60 -7.08 22.77
C SER A 96 3.09 -7.25 22.75
N VAL A 97 2.35 -6.36 22.07
CA VAL A 97 0.89 -6.50 21.90
C VAL A 97 0.52 -7.78 21.17
N LEU A 98 1.26 -8.13 20.08
CA LEU A 98 1.05 -9.40 19.37
C LEU A 98 1.32 -10.62 20.25
N ALA A 99 2.29 -10.54 21.15
CA ALA A 99 2.61 -11.61 22.09
C ALA A 99 1.53 -11.78 23.17
N ASP A 100 0.83 -10.72 23.54
CA ASP A 100 -0.28 -10.73 24.49
C ASP A 100 -1.60 -11.28 23.92
N HIS A 101 -1.66 -11.56 22.62
CA HIS A 101 -2.80 -12.29 22.06
C HIS A 101 -2.78 -13.75 22.55
N HIS A 102 -3.85 -14.19 23.18
CA HIS A 102 -3.97 -15.50 23.83
C HIS A 102 -5.03 -16.42 23.24
N ASP A 103 -5.79 -15.92 22.27
CA ASP A 103 -6.88 -16.65 21.63
C ASP A 103 -6.40 -17.53 20.45
N ALA A 104 -7.34 -18.18 19.77
CA ALA A 104 -7.07 -19.00 18.60
C ALA A 104 -6.45 -18.23 17.42
N PHE A 105 -6.49 -16.89 17.44
CA PHE A 105 -5.95 -16.01 16.42
C PHE A 105 -4.59 -15.43 16.79
N ALA A 106 -4.05 -15.80 17.93
CA ALA A 106 -2.68 -15.43 18.32
C ALA A 106 -1.67 -16.01 17.30
N PRO A 107 -0.75 -15.21 16.75
CA PRO A 107 0.24 -15.74 15.82
C PRO A 107 1.15 -16.76 16.52
N LYS A 108 1.36 -17.91 15.90
CA LYS A 108 2.28 -18.95 16.43
C LYS A 108 3.72 -18.44 16.48
N HIS A 109 4.10 -17.59 15.53
CA HIS A 109 5.44 -17.03 15.43
C HIS A 109 5.36 -15.52 15.29
N ILE A 110 6.25 -14.80 15.98
CA ILE A 110 6.39 -13.33 15.89
C ILE A 110 7.82 -13.04 15.47
N MET A 111 7.99 -12.50 14.26
CA MET A 111 9.28 -12.18 13.69
C MET A 111 9.51 -10.65 13.65
N GLY A 112 10.76 -10.24 13.47
CA GLY A 112 11.18 -8.83 13.47
C GLY A 112 11.30 -8.24 12.07
N ASP A 113 12.55 -7.94 11.69
CA ASP A 113 12.86 -7.23 10.45
C ASP A 113 12.64 -8.11 9.20
N LEU A 114 11.87 -7.61 8.26
CA LEU A 114 11.70 -8.25 6.95
C LEU A 114 12.99 -8.36 6.15
N LEU A 115 13.96 -7.48 6.40
CA LEU A 115 15.28 -7.55 5.78
C LEU A 115 16.04 -8.83 6.16
N ASP A 116 15.71 -9.49 7.26
CA ASP A 116 16.33 -10.75 7.65
C ASP A 116 16.00 -11.90 6.70
N ARG A 117 15.03 -11.71 5.82
CA ARG A 117 14.72 -12.65 4.73
C ARG A 117 15.67 -12.56 3.54
N LEU A 118 16.55 -11.54 3.49
CA LEU A 118 17.54 -11.39 2.44
C LEU A 118 18.94 -11.82 2.91
N PRO A 119 19.69 -12.55 2.07
CA PRO A 119 21.11 -12.79 2.30
C PRO A 119 21.88 -11.46 2.41
N ALA A 120 22.91 -11.43 3.27
CA ALA A 120 23.70 -10.21 3.52
C ALA A 120 24.29 -9.59 2.25
N CYS A 121 24.77 -10.42 1.34
CA CYS A 121 25.29 -9.93 0.02
C CYS A 121 24.22 -9.22 -0.80
N VAL A 122 22.95 -9.70 -0.77
CA VAL A 122 21.82 -9.06 -1.48
C VAL A 122 21.47 -7.74 -0.82
N LYS A 123 21.40 -7.68 0.53
CA LYS A 123 21.18 -6.42 1.27
C LYS A 123 22.20 -5.34 0.88
N THR A 124 23.51 -5.71 0.82
CA THR A 124 24.59 -4.80 0.45
C THR A 124 24.45 -4.31 -0.99
N SER A 125 24.16 -5.23 -1.92
CA SER A 125 23.96 -4.91 -3.34
C SER A 125 22.78 -3.96 -3.54
N LEU A 126 21.63 -4.23 -2.92
CA LEU A 126 20.45 -3.36 -2.98
C LEU A 126 20.70 -1.97 -2.40
N SER A 127 21.44 -1.88 -1.28
CA SER A 127 21.80 -0.59 -0.68
C SER A 127 22.69 0.23 -1.63
N SER A 128 23.59 -0.42 -2.35
CA SER A 128 24.45 0.22 -3.35
C SER A 128 23.66 0.69 -4.58
N LEU A 129 22.74 -0.14 -5.08
CA LEU A 129 21.84 0.22 -6.18
C LEU A 129 20.95 1.41 -5.81
N TYR A 130 20.35 1.38 -4.63
CA TYR A 130 19.56 2.50 -4.11
C TYR A 130 20.35 3.81 -4.11
N LYS A 131 21.56 3.81 -3.52
CA LYS A 131 22.45 4.98 -3.51
C LYS A 131 22.82 5.47 -4.92
N LYS A 132 23.09 4.55 -5.85
CA LYS A 132 23.37 4.87 -7.26
C LYS A 132 22.21 5.67 -7.87
N HIS A 133 20.97 5.17 -7.76
CA HIS A 133 19.80 5.80 -8.36
C HIS A 133 19.42 7.10 -7.66
N LEU A 134 19.53 7.18 -6.34
CA LEU A 134 19.30 8.40 -5.58
C LEU A 134 20.30 9.51 -5.98
N ASN A 135 21.59 9.18 -6.17
CA ASN A 135 22.61 10.10 -6.63
C ASN A 135 22.34 10.59 -8.07
N ALA A 136 21.93 9.68 -8.97
CA ALA A 136 21.54 10.02 -10.33
C ALA A 136 20.35 10.98 -10.36
N PHE A 137 19.31 10.69 -9.58
CA PHE A 137 18.16 11.59 -9.41
C PHE A 137 18.59 12.96 -8.88
N THR A 138 19.43 13.01 -7.84
CA THR A 138 19.87 14.27 -7.22
C THR A 138 20.62 15.15 -8.23
N LYS A 139 21.52 14.57 -9.04
CA LYS A 139 22.22 15.27 -10.13
C LYS A 139 21.24 15.79 -11.19
N ALA A 140 20.30 14.94 -11.65
CA ALA A 140 19.32 15.33 -12.65
C ALA A 140 18.41 16.46 -12.15
N TRP A 141 17.99 16.38 -10.88
CA TRP A 141 17.17 17.42 -10.25
C TRP A 141 17.92 18.75 -10.08
N ALA A 142 19.18 18.72 -9.63
CA ALA A 142 20.02 19.92 -9.52
C ALA A 142 20.20 20.61 -10.88
N HIS A 143 20.42 19.84 -11.93
CA HIS A 143 20.52 20.36 -13.29
C HIS A 143 19.20 21.01 -13.77
N ALA A 144 18.06 20.35 -13.56
CA ALA A 144 16.74 20.88 -13.93
C ALA A 144 16.40 22.16 -13.13
N ALA A 145 16.73 22.22 -11.85
CA ALA A 145 16.52 23.39 -10.98
C ALA A 145 17.44 24.57 -11.38
N GLY A 146 18.67 24.30 -11.76
CA GLY A 146 19.61 25.33 -12.27
C GLY A 146 19.14 25.95 -13.59
N ALA A 147 18.62 25.14 -14.51
CA ALA A 147 18.04 25.63 -15.77
C ALA A 147 16.84 26.57 -15.54
N LYS A 148 15.99 26.32 -14.54
CA LYS A 148 14.86 27.20 -14.19
C LYS A 148 15.31 28.55 -13.63
N LYS A 149 16.39 28.62 -12.87
CA LYS A 149 16.95 29.89 -12.38
C LYS A 149 17.51 30.74 -13.51
N GLY A 150 18.18 30.15 -14.49
CA GLY A 150 18.71 30.83 -15.68
C GLY A 150 17.60 31.47 -16.51
N ASN A 151 16.51 30.77 -16.77
CA ASN A 151 15.36 31.31 -17.54
C ASN A 151 14.61 32.44 -16.81
N LYS A 152 14.50 32.38 -15.46
CA LYS A 152 13.87 33.47 -14.70
C LYS A 152 14.72 34.76 -14.72
N SER A 153 16.03 34.65 -14.69
CA SER A 153 16.92 35.83 -14.78
C SER A 153 16.86 36.49 -16.16
N LEU A 154 16.71 35.73 -17.25
CA LEU A 154 16.53 36.23 -18.59
C LEU A 154 15.16 36.92 -18.78
N GLN A 155 14.07 36.35 -18.27
CA GLN A 155 12.73 36.95 -18.34
C GLN A 155 12.59 38.20 -17.44
N SER A 156 13.24 38.23 -16.27
CA SER A 156 13.23 39.42 -15.42
C SER A 156 14.06 40.58 -15.98
N SER A 157 15.11 40.30 -16.76
CA SER A 157 15.89 41.34 -17.42
C SER A 157 15.17 41.97 -18.64
N GLU A 158 14.32 41.22 -19.34
CA GLU A 158 13.50 41.75 -20.43
C GLU A 158 12.30 42.58 -19.93
N SER A 159 11.65 42.17 -18.83
CA SER A 159 10.54 42.91 -18.25
C SER A 159 10.97 44.21 -17.55
N SER A 160 12.18 44.27 -17.00
CA SER A 160 12.71 45.51 -16.37
C SER A 160 13.16 46.57 -17.40
N LYS A 161 13.54 46.18 -18.61
CA LYS A 161 13.85 47.12 -19.71
C LYS A 161 12.60 47.71 -20.35
N GLY A 162 11.46 47.00 -20.35
CA GLY A 162 10.17 47.51 -20.84
C GLY A 162 9.51 48.57 -19.95
N ALA A 163 9.68 48.46 -18.64
CA ALA A 163 9.10 49.38 -17.65
C ALA A 163 9.79 50.74 -17.56
N LYS A 164 11.12 50.82 -17.85
CA LYS A 164 11.84 52.10 -17.87
C LYS A 164 11.72 52.92 -19.13
N ALA A 165 11.21 52.32 -20.23
CA ALA A 165 11.01 53.03 -21.50
C ALA A 165 9.73 53.87 -21.56
N LYS A 166 8.76 53.68 -20.67
CA LYS A 166 7.49 54.41 -20.65
C LYS A 166 7.53 55.75 -19.86
N ALA A 167 8.60 56.08 -19.16
CA ALA A 167 8.68 57.28 -18.33
C ALA A 167 9.47 58.43 -18.95
N LYS A 168 10.00 58.37 -20.19
CA LYS A 168 10.84 59.42 -20.80
C LYS A 168 10.50 59.76 -22.26
N SER A 169 9.27 59.66 -22.71
CA SER A 169 8.87 60.06 -24.06
C SER A 169 8.08 61.38 -24.07
N LYS A 170 8.66 62.48 -23.53
CA LYS A 170 8.24 63.85 -23.84
C LYS A 170 9.49 64.74 -23.85
N ALA A 171 10.33 64.62 -24.87
CA ALA A 171 11.16 65.71 -25.35
C ALA A 171 12.00 65.27 -26.60
N LYS A 172 11.81 65.99 -27.70
CA LYS A 172 12.69 66.19 -28.85
C LYS A 172 12.85 65.05 -29.87
N ALA A 173 12.13 65.19 -30.95
CA ALA A 173 12.50 64.73 -32.29
C ALA A 173 13.79 65.40 -32.73
N LYS A 174 14.75 64.64 -33.22
CA LYS A 174 15.65 64.96 -34.39
C LYS A 174 16.51 63.73 -34.75
N ALA A 175 16.49 63.51 -36.03
CA ALA A 175 17.07 62.47 -36.84
C ALA A 175 18.48 61.94 -36.48
N LYS A 176 18.68 60.65 -36.73
CA LYS A 176 19.82 60.13 -37.53
C LYS A 176 19.57 58.66 -37.87
N THR A 177 19.41 58.39 -39.16
CA THR A 177 19.48 57.10 -39.83
C THR A 177 20.86 56.46 -39.60
N ALA A 178 20.90 55.26 -39.03
CA ALA A 178 22.06 54.42 -39.02
C ALA A 178 21.62 52.98 -39.34
N HIS A 179 22.20 52.42 -40.38
CA HIS A 179 22.02 51.05 -40.88
C HIS A 179 22.18 50.01 -39.77
N ALA A 180 21.15 49.29 -39.47
CA ALA A 180 21.21 48.10 -38.61
C ALA A 180 21.37 46.85 -39.48
N GLN A 181 22.53 46.21 -39.37
CA GLN A 181 22.75 44.87 -39.93
C GLN A 181 21.78 43.86 -39.31
N PRO A 182 21.23 42.89 -40.10
CA PRO A 182 20.32 41.88 -39.59
C PRO A 182 21.08 40.92 -38.66
N ARG A 183 20.74 40.94 -37.37
CA ARG A 183 21.16 39.90 -36.40
C ARG A 183 20.66 38.55 -36.88
N LYS A 184 21.57 37.63 -37.20
CA LYS A 184 21.28 36.21 -37.42
C LYS A 184 20.47 35.70 -36.24
N LYS A 185 19.17 35.32 -36.48
CA LYS A 185 18.37 34.61 -35.52
C LYS A 185 19.11 33.29 -35.17
N ALA A 186 19.56 33.17 -33.92
CA ALA A 186 20.04 31.90 -33.43
C ALA A 186 18.89 30.90 -33.55
N SER A 187 19.11 29.78 -34.22
CA SER A 187 18.16 28.67 -34.29
C SER A 187 17.79 28.25 -32.87
N PRO A 188 16.49 28.05 -32.54
CA PRO A 188 16.10 27.54 -31.25
C PRO A 188 16.73 26.15 -31.08
N GLY A 189 17.68 26.04 -30.16
CA GLY A 189 18.21 24.75 -29.77
C GLY A 189 17.08 23.82 -29.32
N PRO A 190 17.27 22.49 -29.41
CA PRO A 190 16.24 21.53 -29.08
C PRO A 190 15.65 21.83 -27.68
N LEU A 191 14.34 22.03 -27.60
CA LEU A 191 13.58 22.24 -26.39
C LEU A 191 13.85 21.02 -25.46
N ARG A 192 14.70 21.20 -24.45
CA ARG A 192 14.90 20.17 -23.43
C ARG A 192 13.59 20.03 -22.64
N PRO A 193 13.04 18.83 -22.49
CA PRO A 193 11.80 18.64 -21.75
C PRO A 193 11.99 19.16 -20.33
N ASN A 194 11.09 20.08 -19.91
CA ASN A 194 11.05 20.65 -18.56
C ASN A 194 10.51 19.59 -17.59
N LEU A 195 11.31 18.58 -17.25
CA LEU A 195 10.92 17.49 -16.36
C LEU A 195 10.62 18.06 -14.96
N SER A 196 9.47 17.70 -14.43
CA SER A 196 9.13 18.01 -13.04
C SER A 196 9.89 17.11 -12.08
N ARG A 197 9.97 17.50 -10.78
CA ARG A 197 10.53 16.63 -9.75
C ARG A 197 9.80 15.27 -9.70
N ALA A 198 8.48 15.28 -9.90
CA ALA A 198 7.68 14.06 -9.88
C ALA A 198 8.03 13.12 -11.03
N ASP A 199 8.25 13.65 -12.25
CA ASP A 199 8.66 12.85 -13.40
C ASP A 199 10.04 12.22 -13.19
N LEU A 200 10.99 12.98 -12.64
CA LEU A 200 12.32 12.46 -12.32
C LEU A 200 12.25 11.38 -11.23
N VAL A 201 11.46 11.58 -10.18
CA VAL A 201 11.23 10.56 -9.14
C VAL A 201 10.63 9.29 -9.75
N LYS A 202 9.64 9.41 -10.63
CA LYS A 202 9.01 8.28 -11.30
C LYS A 202 10.02 7.52 -12.17
N THR A 203 10.73 8.23 -13.05
CA THR A 203 11.68 7.63 -13.99
C THR A 203 12.83 6.90 -13.28
N HIS A 204 13.51 7.59 -12.35
CA HIS A 204 14.61 6.99 -11.60
C HIS A 204 14.12 5.91 -10.62
N GLY A 205 12.91 6.07 -10.08
CA GLY A 205 12.29 5.09 -9.19
C GLY A 205 11.96 3.79 -9.89
N GLN A 206 11.36 3.84 -11.07
CA GLN A 206 11.06 2.65 -11.86
C GLN A 206 12.33 1.92 -12.30
N ALA A 207 13.36 2.65 -12.74
CA ALA A 207 14.66 2.05 -13.09
C ALA A 207 15.30 1.38 -11.87
N SER A 208 15.27 2.05 -10.70
CA SER A 208 15.76 1.49 -9.44
C SER A 208 15.01 0.21 -9.05
N LEU A 209 13.68 0.22 -9.17
CA LEU A 209 12.83 -0.93 -8.85
C LEU A 209 13.17 -2.14 -9.72
N GLN A 210 13.30 -1.94 -11.03
CA GLN A 210 13.59 -3.02 -11.97
C GLN A 210 14.98 -3.63 -11.72
N GLU A 211 16.03 -2.81 -11.55
CA GLU A 211 17.37 -3.30 -11.24
C GLU A 211 17.38 -4.04 -9.88
N ALA A 212 16.73 -3.48 -8.87
CA ALA A 212 16.66 -4.08 -7.55
C ALA A 212 15.84 -5.38 -7.54
N TRP A 213 14.74 -5.45 -8.31
CA TRP A 213 13.96 -6.68 -8.46
C TRP A 213 14.77 -7.79 -9.11
N ALA A 214 15.52 -7.49 -10.15
CA ALA A 214 16.43 -8.44 -10.77
C ALA A 214 17.53 -8.91 -9.80
N GLU A 215 18.01 -8.00 -8.93
CA GLU A 215 19.04 -8.33 -7.95
C GLU A 215 18.54 -9.28 -6.85
N VAL A 216 17.35 -9.05 -6.30
CA VAL A 216 16.80 -9.96 -5.25
C VAL A 216 16.56 -11.37 -5.78
N GLN A 217 16.25 -11.50 -7.08
CA GLN A 217 15.98 -12.81 -7.70
C GLN A 217 17.22 -13.68 -7.89
N LYS A 218 18.42 -13.14 -7.79
CA LYS A 218 19.67 -13.92 -7.95
C LYS A 218 19.92 -14.94 -6.83
N LYS A 219 19.35 -14.74 -5.68
CA LYS A 219 19.49 -15.62 -4.51
C LYS A 219 18.15 -15.98 -3.92
N ALA A 220 18.03 -17.19 -3.41
CA ALA A 220 16.83 -17.58 -2.65
C ALA A 220 16.70 -16.73 -1.38
N PRO A 221 15.48 -16.37 -0.97
CA PRO A 221 15.26 -15.73 0.32
C PRO A 221 15.57 -16.70 1.45
N ILE A 222 15.94 -16.16 2.60
CA ILE A 222 16.16 -16.93 3.82
C ILE A 222 14.80 -17.45 4.29
N GLN A 223 14.74 -18.76 4.56
CA GLN A 223 13.49 -19.45 4.89
C GLN A 223 13.24 -19.55 6.40
N THR A 224 14.19 -19.10 7.23
CA THR A 224 14.06 -19.06 8.69
C THR A 224 14.43 -17.69 9.21
N ALA A 225 13.80 -17.26 10.30
CA ALA A 225 14.12 -16.00 10.97
C ALA A 225 13.96 -16.17 12.48
N HIS A 226 14.59 -15.27 13.25
CA HIS A 226 14.42 -15.25 14.70
C HIS A 226 12.97 -14.96 15.07
N CYS A 227 12.41 -15.81 15.93
CA CYS A 227 11.05 -15.69 16.43
C CYS A 227 11.08 -15.24 17.90
N PHE A 228 10.50 -14.09 18.18
CA PHE A 228 10.45 -13.53 19.54
C PHE A 228 9.51 -14.30 20.48
N ARG A 229 8.58 -15.08 19.95
CA ARG A 229 7.67 -15.92 20.76
C ARG A 229 8.32 -17.23 21.15
N CYS A 230 9.10 -17.83 20.24
CA CYS A 230 9.76 -19.13 20.47
C CYS A 230 11.19 -18.99 21.02
N ASP A 231 11.72 -17.78 21.01
CA ASP A 231 13.11 -17.45 21.30
C ASP A 231 14.11 -18.31 20.52
N GLY A 232 13.88 -18.44 19.21
CA GLY A 232 14.70 -19.28 18.33
C GLY A 232 14.40 -19.06 16.84
N MET A 233 15.10 -19.82 15.99
CA MET A 233 14.92 -19.77 14.54
C MET A 233 13.68 -20.56 14.11
N CYS A 234 12.71 -19.89 13.50
CA CYS A 234 11.47 -20.48 13.00
C CYS A 234 11.30 -20.30 11.50
N ALA A 235 10.53 -21.19 10.87
CA ALA A 235 10.22 -21.12 9.44
C ALA A 235 9.42 -19.84 9.10
N VAL A 236 9.86 -19.12 8.06
CA VAL A 236 9.22 -17.90 7.56
C VAL A 236 7.91 -18.25 6.85
N PRO A 237 7.88 -19.12 5.81
CA PRO A 237 6.62 -19.58 5.26
C PRO A 237 6.02 -20.72 6.12
N PRO A 238 4.71 -20.91 6.09
CA PRO A 238 4.11 -22.10 6.68
C PRO A 238 4.68 -23.36 6.00
N PRO A 239 4.93 -24.44 6.77
CA PRO A 239 5.38 -25.71 6.22
C PRO A 239 4.42 -26.32 5.21
N SER A 240 4.90 -27.22 4.38
CA SER A 240 4.11 -27.81 3.28
C SER A 240 2.91 -28.63 3.76
N ASP A 241 3.04 -29.33 4.87
CA ASP A 241 1.96 -30.10 5.52
C ASP A 241 0.83 -29.20 6.03
N VAL A 242 1.17 -28.03 6.58
CA VAL A 242 0.19 -27.01 6.97
C VAL A 242 -0.51 -26.45 5.75
N ARG A 243 0.24 -26.13 4.69
CA ARG A 243 -0.34 -25.56 3.44
C ARG A 243 -1.15 -26.57 2.64
N ALA A 244 -0.86 -27.85 2.73
CA ALA A 244 -1.63 -28.88 2.04
C ALA A 244 -3.09 -28.94 2.50
N ASN A 245 -3.36 -28.54 3.73
CA ASN A 245 -4.69 -28.61 4.34
C ASN A 245 -5.38 -27.26 4.52
N HIS A 246 -4.71 -26.12 4.24
CA HIS A 246 -5.24 -24.77 4.46
C HIS A 246 -4.99 -23.90 3.23
N ARG A 247 -5.92 -22.97 2.96
CA ARG A 247 -5.67 -21.87 2.03
C ARG A 247 -4.68 -20.89 2.61
N TYR A 248 -3.59 -20.64 1.93
CA TYR A 248 -2.53 -19.77 2.41
C TYR A 248 -2.78 -18.31 2.00
N ILE A 249 -3.00 -17.44 2.97
CA ILE A 249 -3.25 -16.02 2.78
C ILE A 249 -2.14 -15.21 3.48
N ASN A 250 -1.64 -14.19 2.79
CA ASN A 250 -0.77 -13.17 3.36
C ASN A 250 -1.47 -11.81 3.38
N VAL A 251 -1.43 -11.13 4.52
CA VAL A 251 -1.94 -9.75 4.67
C VAL A 251 -0.79 -8.84 5.06
N SER A 252 -0.68 -7.68 4.41
CA SER A 252 0.41 -6.72 4.63
C SER A 252 -0.10 -5.29 4.64
N GLY A 253 0.34 -4.51 5.65
CA GLY A 253 0.14 -3.07 5.72
C GLY A 253 1.43 -2.31 5.42
N ASN A 254 1.80 -2.19 4.15
CA ASN A 254 3.08 -1.63 3.76
C ASN A 254 3.32 -0.20 4.23
N THR A 255 4.60 0.16 4.44
CA THR A 255 4.95 1.52 4.85
C THR A 255 4.49 2.57 3.84
N CYS A 256 3.75 3.56 4.33
CA CYS A 256 3.21 4.63 3.50
C CYS A 256 4.19 5.80 3.28
N VAL A 257 5.33 5.85 3.97
CA VAL A 257 6.27 6.98 3.96
C VAL A 257 6.70 7.39 2.55
N PRO A 258 7.02 6.47 1.63
CA PRO A 258 7.41 6.82 0.27
C PRO A 258 6.32 7.52 -0.56
N TRP A 259 5.05 7.31 -0.22
CA TRP A 259 3.88 7.64 -1.07
C TRP A 259 2.95 8.67 -0.44
N SER A 260 2.93 8.80 0.88
CA SER A 260 1.95 9.62 1.59
C SER A 260 2.15 11.13 1.37
N MET A 261 1.09 11.90 1.60
CA MET A 261 1.13 13.37 1.51
C MET A 261 2.15 13.98 2.47
N LEU A 262 2.27 13.42 3.68
CA LEU A 262 3.17 13.86 4.74
C LEU A 262 4.54 13.17 4.68
N GLY A 263 4.70 12.18 3.81
CA GLY A 263 5.94 11.42 3.66
C GLY A 263 6.92 12.05 2.68
N SER A 264 7.98 11.31 2.37
CA SER A 264 9.11 11.76 1.53
C SER A 264 8.73 12.01 0.06
N LYS A 265 7.70 11.35 -0.45
CA LYS A 265 7.26 11.38 -1.86
C LYS A 265 8.35 10.93 -2.84
N PHE A 266 9.24 10.05 -2.42
CA PHE A 266 10.29 9.47 -3.25
C PHE A 266 9.86 8.20 -3.97
N GLY A 267 8.65 7.65 -3.67
CA GLY A 267 8.17 6.42 -4.29
C GLY A 267 9.22 5.31 -4.21
N TRP A 268 9.47 4.65 -5.32
CA TRP A 268 10.47 3.57 -5.43
C TRP A 268 11.93 3.99 -5.22
N LEU A 269 12.23 5.30 -5.18
CA LEU A 269 13.54 5.82 -4.77
C LEU A 269 13.72 5.92 -3.24
N HIS A 270 12.79 5.46 -2.44
CA HIS A 270 12.91 5.46 -0.99
C HIS A 270 13.55 4.15 -0.49
N GLU A 271 14.34 4.22 0.57
CA GLU A 271 15.03 3.04 1.14
C GLU A 271 14.06 1.93 1.59
N CYS A 272 12.83 2.27 1.98
CA CYS A 272 11.79 1.29 2.29
C CYS A 272 11.46 0.35 1.11
N THR A 273 11.85 0.69 -0.11
CA THR A 273 11.72 -0.20 -1.28
C THR A 273 12.49 -1.50 -1.07
N ILE A 274 13.64 -1.46 -0.40
CA ILE A 274 14.45 -2.66 -0.13
C ILE A 274 13.67 -3.62 0.79
N VAL A 275 13.00 -3.09 1.81
CA VAL A 275 12.17 -3.88 2.73
C VAL A 275 10.98 -4.49 1.99
N MET A 276 10.32 -3.71 1.13
CA MET A 276 9.21 -4.19 0.32
C MET A 276 9.65 -5.31 -0.65
N LEU A 277 10.82 -5.18 -1.28
CA LEU A 277 11.35 -6.21 -2.17
C LEU A 277 11.73 -7.49 -1.41
N ALA A 278 12.23 -7.38 -0.17
CA ALA A 278 12.47 -8.53 0.70
C ALA A 278 11.17 -9.30 0.98
N TRP A 279 10.11 -8.56 1.33
CA TRP A 279 8.78 -9.10 1.53
C TRP A 279 8.25 -9.77 0.25
N LEU A 280 8.20 -9.04 -0.87
CA LEU A 280 7.68 -9.56 -2.14
C LEU A 280 8.42 -10.81 -2.60
N TRP A 281 9.75 -10.81 -2.53
CA TRP A 281 10.54 -11.96 -2.96
C TRP A 281 10.27 -13.20 -2.11
N SER A 282 10.10 -13.01 -0.79
CA SER A 282 9.73 -14.10 0.11
C SER A 282 8.34 -14.67 -0.23
N LEU A 283 7.38 -13.81 -0.60
CA LEU A 283 6.04 -14.24 -1.01
C LEU A 283 6.04 -14.96 -2.36
N VAL A 284 6.77 -14.44 -3.35
CA VAL A 284 6.90 -15.12 -4.67
C VAL A 284 7.53 -16.51 -4.53
N LYS A 285 8.36 -16.75 -3.53
CA LYS A 285 8.91 -18.08 -3.25
C LYS A 285 8.00 -18.97 -2.43
N ALA A 286 7.21 -18.38 -1.53
CA ALA A 286 6.24 -19.12 -0.72
C ALA A 286 4.93 -19.39 -1.47
N LEU A 287 4.58 -18.56 -2.46
CA LEU A 287 3.38 -18.64 -3.30
C LEU A 287 2.09 -18.76 -2.49
N PRO A 288 1.75 -17.78 -1.61
CA PRO A 288 0.42 -17.74 -1.04
C PRO A 288 -0.66 -17.70 -2.13
N GLU A 289 -1.82 -18.28 -1.86
CA GLU A 289 -2.93 -18.27 -2.82
C GLU A 289 -3.56 -16.88 -2.94
N CYS A 290 -3.52 -16.11 -1.85
CA CYS A 290 -4.00 -14.74 -1.83
C CYS A 290 -3.02 -13.85 -1.08
N ILE A 291 -2.76 -12.64 -1.62
CA ILE A 291 -2.04 -11.58 -0.94
C ILE A 291 -3.00 -10.38 -0.88
N ILE A 292 -3.14 -9.82 0.32
CA ILE A 292 -3.88 -8.57 0.55
C ILE A 292 -2.88 -7.52 1.03
N GLU A 293 -2.73 -6.46 0.26
CA GLU A 293 -1.82 -5.36 0.56
C GLU A 293 -2.63 -4.08 0.83
N GLU A 294 -2.33 -3.38 1.92
CA GLU A 294 -2.88 -2.06 2.24
C GLU A 294 -1.79 -1.01 2.19
N CYS A 295 -2.07 0.10 1.47
CA CYS A 295 -1.20 1.26 1.43
C CYS A 295 -1.99 2.56 1.24
N THR A 296 -1.29 3.67 1.08
CA THR A 296 -1.92 4.95 0.77
C THR A 296 -2.48 4.96 -0.66
N PRO A 297 -3.47 5.82 -0.98
CA PRO A 297 -4.04 5.93 -2.33
C PRO A 297 -3.03 6.24 -3.44
N ARG A 298 -1.88 6.82 -3.09
CA ARG A 298 -0.81 7.21 -4.04
C ARG A 298 0.23 6.12 -4.28
N PHE A 299 0.07 4.96 -3.65
CA PHE A 299 0.94 3.82 -3.90
C PHE A 299 0.94 3.48 -5.40
N ASP A 300 2.12 3.26 -5.97
CA ASP A 300 2.30 2.90 -7.38
C ASP A 300 1.99 1.40 -7.57
N TRP A 301 0.70 1.09 -7.57
CA TRP A 301 0.19 -0.27 -7.66
C TRP A 301 0.42 -0.89 -9.05
N GLU A 302 0.55 -0.08 -10.10
CA GLU A 302 0.81 -0.54 -11.46
C GLU A 302 2.20 -1.18 -11.53
N ALA A 303 3.23 -0.50 -11.03
CA ALA A 303 4.57 -1.07 -10.94
C ALA A 303 4.61 -2.30 -10.01
N PHE A 304 3.85 -2.29 -8.93
CA PHE A 304 3.68 -3.46 -8.04
C PHE A 304 3.02 -4.63 -8.77
N GLN A 305 1.98 -4.39 -9.56
CA GLN A 305 1.31 -5.38 -10.40
C GLN A 305 2.31 -6.01 -11.39
N ASP A 306 3.13 -5.19 -12.05
CA ASP A 306 4.13 -5.66 -13.02
C ASP A 306 5.09 -6.67 -12.38
N LEU A 307 5.55 -6.42 -11.15
CA LEU A 307 6.44 -7.33 -10.42
C LEU A 307 5.79 -8.70 -10.15
N LEU A 308 4.48 -8.73 -9.92
CA LEU A 308 3.74 -9.93 -9.54
C LEU A 308 2.98 -10.60 -10.70
N SER A 309 2.87 -9.93 -11.84
CA SER A 309 2.05 -10.34 -13.00
C SER A 309 2.34 -11.75 -13.51
N LYS A 310 3.55 -12.27 -13.31
CA LYS A 310 3.92 -13.63 -13.68
C LYS A 310 3.11 -14.67 -12.90
N TRP A 311 2.84 -14.44 -11.62
CA TRP A 311 2.26 -15.44 -10.70
C TRP A 311 0.82 -15.11 -10.28
N TYR A 312 0.45 -13.83 -10.29
CA TYR A 312 -0.81 -13.35 -9.73
C TYR A 312 -1.63 -12.56 -10.73
N VAL A 313 -2.95 -12.68 -10.61
CA VAL A 313 -3.89 -11.66 -11.09
C VAL A 313 -4.01 -10.62 -9.99
N VAL A 314 -3.78 -9.35 -10.33
CA VAL A 314 -3.73 -8.26 -9.35
C VAL A 314 -4.86 -7.27 -9.63
N GLN A 315 -5.64 -6.95 -8.62
CA GLN A 315 -6.67 -5.91 -8.68
C GLN A 315 -6.48 -4.94 -7.52
N SER A 316 -6.75 -3.66 -7.74
CA SER A 316 -6.52 -2.62 -6.75
C SER A 316 -7.69 -1.64 -6.69
N LEU A 317 -8.04 -1.24 -5.47
CA LEU A 317 -9.16 -0.36 -5.19
C LEU A 317 -8.79 0.65 -4.09
N VAL A 318 -9.27 1.88 -4.23
CA VAL A 318 -9.15 2.91 -3.20
C VAL A 318 -10.51 3.17 -2.59
N TYR A 319 -10.64 2.96 -1.30
CA TYR A 319 -11.84 3.31 -0.56
C TYR A 319 -11.55 3.74 0.89
N SER A 320 -12.60 4.18 1.60
CA SER A 320 -12.51 4.65 2.98
C SER A 320 -13.59 3.96 3.82
N PRO A 321 -13.33 3.62 5.08
CA PRO A 321 -14.33 3.05 5.99
C PRO A 321 -15.63 3.85 6.08
N CYS A 322 -15.60 5.18 5.89
CA CYS A 322 -16.83 5.98 5.89
C CYS A 322 -17.80 5.62 4.75
N GLN A 323 -17.32 5.00 3.67
CA GLN A 323 -18.16 4.49 2.59
C GLN A 323 -18.89 3.19 2.98
N MET A 324 -18.50 2.59 4.08
CA MET A 324 -19.10 1.39 4.67
C MET A 324 -19.90 1.71 5.95
N GLY A 325 -20.22 2.99 6.18
CA GLY A 325 -20.96 3.44 7.36
C GLY A 325 -20.14 3.53 8.65
N ILE A 326 -18.82 3.37 8.59
CA ILE A 326 -17.92 3.51 9.75
C ILE A 326 -17.41 4.96 9.81
N PRO A 327 -17.51 5.67 10.97
CA PRO A 327 -17.19 7.10 11.06
C PRO A 327 -15.67 7.37 11.07
N VAL A 328 -14.96 6.79 10.11
CA VAL A 328 -13.52 6.95 9.91
C VAL A 328 -13.24 7.35 8.47
N LYS A 329 -12.82 8.60 8.28
CA LYS A 329 -12.42 9.12 6.96
C LYS A 329 -10.94 8.84 6.75
N ARG A 330 -10.61 7.65 6.25
CA ARG A 330 -9.24 7.20 6.01
C ARG A 330 -9.16 6.45 4.68
N GLN A 331 -8.91 7.18 3.61
CA GLN A 331 -8.72 6.53 2.30
C GLN A 331 -7.46 5.68 2.29
N ARG A 332 -7.61 4.46 1.78
CA ARG A 332 -6.53 3.49 1.58
C ARG A 332 -6.69 2.78 0.25
N ARG A 333 -5.58 2.40 -0.30
CA ARG A 333 -5.51 1.48 -1.42
C ARG A 333 -5.42 0.07 -0.87
N TYR A 334 -6.29 -0.78 -1.34
CA TYR A 334 -6.26 -2.21 -1.08
C TYR A 334 -5.98 -2.92 -2.39
N THR A 335 -4.93 -3.72 -2.40
CA THR A 335 -4.52 -4.50 -3.56
C THR A 335 -4.64 -5.97 -3.23
N ILE A 336 -5.43 -6.71 -4.02
CA ILE A 336 -5.63 -8.13 -3.86
C ILE A 336 -4.94 -8.84 -5.02
N CYS A 337 -4.06 -9.77 -4.68
CA CYS A 337 -3.34 -10.61 -5.62
C CYS A 337 -3.81 -12.05 -5.45
N ILE A 338 -4.41 -12.62 -6.49
CA ILE A 338 -4.89 -14.00 -6.50
C ILE A 338 -3.96 -14.84 -7.38
N ARG A 339 -3.46 -15.95 -6.84
CA ARG A 339 -2.54 -16.84 -7.57
C ARG A 339 -3.25 -17.49 -8.74
N LYS A 340 -2.67 -17.39 -9.95
CA LYS A 340 -3.29 -17.74 -11.22
C LYS A 340 -3.68 -19.21 -11.38
N ASP A 341 -2.93 -20.10 -10.72
CA ASP A 341 -3.10 -21.56 -10.84
C ASP A 341 -4.04 -22.17 -9.78
N THR A 342 -4.54 -21.35 -8.83
CA THR A 342 -5.30 -21.89 -7.69
C THR A 342 -6.64 -21.22 -7.46
N LEU A 343 -6.75 -19.92 -7.73
CA LEU A 343 -7.93 -19.12 -7.42
C LEU A 343 -8.31 -18.23 -8.60
N VAL A 344 -9.59 -17.86 -8.67
CA VAL A 344 -10.12 -16.85 -9.58
C VAL A 344 -10.94 -15.83 -8.80
N PHE A 345 -11.03 -14.60 -9.27
CA PHE A 345 -11.99 -13.64 -8.75
C PHE A 345 -13.39 -14.06 -9.16
N SER A 346 -14.22 -14.43 -8.22
CA SER A 346 -15.64 -14.72 -8.47
C SER A 346 -16.44 -13.47 -8.80
N ILE A 347 -16.04 -12.33 -8.21
CA ILE A 347 -16.63 -11.00 -8.41
C ILE A 347 -15.50 -10.02 -8.74
N PRO A 348 -15.68 -9.11 -9.72
CA PRO A 348 -14.68 -8.08 -10.01
C PRO A 348 -14.44 -7.20 -8.78
N TRP A 349 -13.18 -7.05 -8.39
CA TRP A 349 -12.78 -6.13 -7.32
C TRP A 349 -12.77 -4.71 -7.86
N SER A 350 -13.92 -4.07 -7.88
CA SER A 350 -14.13 -2.75 -8.46
C SER A 350 -14.86 -1.82 -7.49
N ILE A 351 -14.79 -0.52 -7.75
CA ILE A 351 -15.54 0.47 -6.96
C ILE A 351 -17.03 0.25 -7.06
N THR A 352 -17.55 -0.16 -8.23
CA THR A 352 -18.97 -0.45 -8.45
C THR A 352 -19.40 -1.64 -7.59
N THR A 353 -18.66 -2.75 -7.64
CA THR A 353 -18.93 -3.93 -6.79
C THR A 353 -18.92 -3.58 -5.31
N MET A 354 -17.96 -2.73 -4.88
CA MET A 354 -17.90 -2.29 -3.48
C MET A 354 -19.09 -1.39 -3.11
N GLN A 355 -19.53 -0.53 -4.03
CA GLN A 355 -20.71 0.31 -3.82
C GLN A 355 -21.98 -0.53 -3.73
N ASP A 356 -22.17 -1.46 -4.61
CA ASP A 356 -23.38 -2.29 -4.67
C ASP A 356 -23.52 -3.20 -3.43
N ASN A 357 -22.41 -3.78 -2.99
CA ASN A 357 -22.44 -4.78 -1.92
C ASN A 357 -22.15 -4.21 -0.52
N PHE A 358 -21.31 -3.19 -0.40
CA PHE A 358 -20.78 -2.74 0.91
C PHE A 358 -21.09 -1.30 1.27
N TRP A 359 -21.59 -0.49 0.33
CA TRP A 359 -21.91 0.90 0.65
C TRP A 359 -22.99 1.01 1.68
N ARG A 360 -22.73 1.79 2.72
CA ARG A 360 -23.67 2.08 3.81
C ARG A 360 -23.67 3.57 4.09
N SER A 361 -24.83 4.12 4.45
CA SER A 361 -24.92 5.50 4.95
C SER A 361 -24.13 5.63 6.25
N LEU A 362 -23.55 6.82 6.46
CA LEU A 362 -22.86 7.15 7.71
C LEU A 362 -23.89 7.74 8.68
N ASP A 363 -24.55 6.88 9.48
CA ASP A 363 -25.65 7.26 10.37
C ASP A 363 -25.20 7.50 11.82
N ILE A 364 -23.92 7.25 12.11
CA ILE A 364 -23.34 7.40 13.45
C ILE A 364 -22.13 8.35 13.45
N THR A 365 -21.87 8.93 14.60
CA THR A 365 -20.67 9.77 14.82
C THR A 365 -19.55 8.97 15.47
N ALA A 366 -18.35 9.51 15.45
CA ALA A 366 -17.19 8.89 16.13
C ALA A 366 -17.39 8.69 17.65
N ARG A 367 -18.38 9.35 18.25
CA ARG A 367 -18.73 9.17 19.68
C ARG A 367 -19.04 7.72 20.07
N VAL A 368 -19.49 6.89 19.14
CA VAL A 368 -19.75 5.46 19.39
C VAL A 368 -18.51 4.71 19.88
N PHE A 369 -17.32 5.19 19.52
CA PHE A 369 -16.05 4.59 19.95
C PHE A 369 -15.55 5.11 21.30
N PHE A 370 -16.09 6.24 21.79
CA PHE A 370 -15.68 6.85 23.04
C PHE A 370 -16.61 6.41 24.17
N ARG A 371 -16.22 5.39 24.91
CA ARG A 371 -16.99 4.83 26.03
C ARG A 371 -16.57 5.39 27.39
N ALA A 372 -15.80 6.49 27.42
CA ALA A 372 -15.43 7.09 28.69
C ALA A 372 -16.67 7.50 29.48
N PRO A 373 -16.78 7.17 30.77
CA PRO A 373 -17.85 7.63 31.63
C PRO A 373 -17.97 9.14 31.58
N LYS A 374 -19.19 9.66 31.65
CA LYS A 374 -19.46 11.12 31.60
C LYS A 374 -18.67 11.90 32.67
N SER A 375 -18.30 11.26 33.77
CA SER A 375 -17.43 11.82 34.82
C SER A 375 -16.03 12.16 34.33
N TYR A 376 -15.46 11.40 33.38
CA TYR A 376 -14.14 11.68 32.78
C TYR A 376 -14.18 12.80 31.75
N LEU A 377 -15.32 13.00 31.06
CA LEU A 377 -15.48 14.04 30.04
C LEU A 377 -15.65 15.45 30.63
N LYS A 378 -15.81 15.57 31.96
CA LYS A 378 -15.87 16.86 32.66
C LYS A 378 -14.52 17.38 33.13
N LEU A 379 -13.43 16.64 32.91
CA LEU A 379 -12.05 16.98 33.33
C LEU A 379 -11.20 17.50 32.18
N VAL A 380 -11.74 17.65 30.99
CA VAL A 380 -11.16 18.26 29.80
C VAL A 380 -12.07 19.43 29.39
#